data_cc46f28f8bfb7f6e1c71c4289f05e468
#
_entry.id   cc46f28f8bfb7f6e1c71c4289f05e468
#
_cell.length_a   1.000
_cell.length_b   1.000
_cell.length_c   1.000
_cell.angle_alpha   90.00
_cell.angle_beta   90.00
_cell.angle_gamma   90.00
#
_symmetry.space_group_name_H-M   'P 1'
#
loop_
_entity.id
_entity.type
_entity.pdbx_description
1 polymer ?
#
loop_
_entity_poly.entity_id
_entity_poly.type
_entity_poly.pdbx_seq_one_letter_code
_entity_poly.pdbx_strand_id
1 'polypeptide(L)'
;MSRDDRGVLFDLDGVLIDSEQAHFEATRQAFRHLRLPELTVDLYRSQMIGRPDREAIAAAMHALGIPASWLEPVLEAKAGFYQELLAAGRVDLLVDGIAAVHAALEAGYPVALVTGALAVEAHWALRAAGLMGRITTVVTAEDVRAGKPDPEPYRTACSRLGVEPGRSVAVEDSPAGVAAGRAAGLRVLAVARQPFPELAAADRVVTVLSWEAIADLLARSR
;
A
#
# COMPACT_ATOMS: atom_id res chain seq x y z
N MET A 1 -3.71 -24.86 22.42
CA MET A 1 -3.49 -23.42 22.59
C MET A 1 -4.54 -22.72 21.76
N SER A 2 -5.37 -21.84 22.34
CA SER A 2 -6.32 -21.04 21.57
C SER A 2 -5.52 -20.17 20.60
N ARG A 3 -5.83 -20.26 19.30
CA ARG A 3 -5.21 -19.42 18.29
C ARG A 3 -5.50 -17.98 18.68
N ASP A 4 -4.48 -17.12 18.74
CA ASP A 4 -4.70 -15.70 18.98
C ASP A 4 -5.55 -15.17 17.82
N ASP A 5 -6.72 -14.61 18.11
CA ASP A 5 -7.64 -14.03 17.12
C ASP A 5 -7.28 -12.60 16.73
N ARG A 6 -6.11 -12.12 17.19
CA ARG A 6 -5.52 -10.83 16.84
C ARG A 6 -4.52 -11.01 15.70
N GLY A 7 -4.48 -10.03 14.77
CA GLY A 7 -3.54 -10.04 13.67
C GLY A 7 -3.00 -8.64 13.36
N VAL A 8 -1.93 -8.59 12.57
CA VAL A 8 -1.38 -7.34 12.04
C VAL A 8 -1.40 -7.38 10.51
N LEU A 9 -2.05 -6.41 9.93
CA LEU A 9 -2.27 -6.31 8.49
C LEU A 9 -1.51 -5.10 7.96
N PHE A 10 -0.46 -5.33 7.19
CA PHE A 10 0.39 -4.27 6.66
C PHE A 10 -0.02 -3.91 5.23
N ASP A 11 -0.07 -2.63 4.93
CA ASP A 11 0.01 -2.18 3.55
C ASP A 11 1.42 -2.38 2.99
N LEU A 12 1.58 -2.18 1.68
CA LEU A 12 2.84 -2.35 0.97
C LEU A 12 3.54 -1.01 0.75
N ASP A 13 2.93 -0.17 -0.08
CA ASP A 13 3.49 1.09 -0.52
C ASP A 13 3.51 2.09 0.64
N GLY A 14 4.63 2.79 0.85
CA GLY A 14 4.80 3.70 1.98
C GLY A 14 4.90 3.03 3.36
N VAL A 15 4.70 1.70 3.46
CA VAL A 15 4.83 0.93 4.70
C VAL A 15 6.01 -0.03 4.65
N LEU A 16 6.14 -0.86 3.61
CA LEU A 16 7.24 -1.82 3.44
C LEU A 16 8.21 -1.41 2.33
N ILE A 17 7.74 -0.68 1.33
CA ILE A 17 8.55 -0.16 0.23
C ILE A 17 8.26 1.33 0.00
N ASP A 18 9.29 2.07 -0.43
CA ASP A 18 9.13 3.42 -0.97
C ASP A 18 9.10 3.34 -2.50
N SER A 19 7.89 3.24 -3.03
CA SER A 19 7.62 3.07 -4.46
C SER A 19 7.34 4.38 -5.19
N GLU A 20 7.21 5.50 -4.50
CA GLU A 20 6.75 6.77 -5.07
C GLU A 20 7.61 7.25 -6.23
N GLN A 21 8.95 7.19 -6.07
CA GLN A 21 9.89 7.58 -7.12
C GLN A 21 9.80 6.65 -8.34
N ALA A 22 9.58 5.35 -8.12
CA ALA A 22 9.42 4.39 -9.20
C ALA A 22 8.09 4.58 -9.95
N HIS A 23 7.01 4.88 -9.25
CA HIS A 23 5.73 5.24 -9.87
C HIS A 23 5.84 6.49 -10.75
N PHE A 24 6.50 7.55 -10.24
CA PHE A 24 6.78 8.75 -11.04
C PHE A 24 7.58 8.42 -12.30
N GLU A 25 8.70 7.70 -12.16
CA GLU A 25 9.57 7.38 -13.28
C GLU A 25 8.88 6.47 -14.30
N ALA A 26 8.13 5.46 -13.87
CA ALA A 26 7.37 4.59 -14.77
C ALA A 26 6.31 5.37 -15.56
N THR A 27 5.57 6.27 -14.89
CA THR A 27 4.58 7.11 -15.57
C THR A 27 5.24 8.05 -16.55
N ARG A 28 6.36 8.68 -16.17
CA ARG A 28 7.13 9.57 -17.05
C ARG A 28 7.65 8.82 -18.30
N GLN A 29 8.12 7.59 -18.13
CA GLN A 29 8.56 6.74 -19.25
C GLN A 29 7.38 6.35 -20.14
N ALA A 30 6.22 6.03 -19.61
CA ALA A 30 5.01 5.76 -20.36
C ALA A 30 4.59 6.96 -21.24
N PHE A 31 4.57 8.16 -20.67
CA PHE A 31 4.27 9.38 -21.41
C PHE A 31 5.27 9.63 -22.55
N ARG A 32 6.57 9.45 -22.30
CA ARG A 32 7.61 9.60 -23.33
C ARG A 32 7.49 8.53 -24.42
N HIS A 33 7.25 7.29 -24.04
CA HIS A 33 7.09 6.17 -24.98
C HIS A 33 5.94 6.42 -25.96
N LEU A 34 4.83 6.92 -25.42
CA LEU A 34 3.62 7.25 -26.19
C LEU A 34 3.68 8.64 -26.87
N ARG A 35 4.81 9.34 -26.75
CA ARG A 35 5.02 10.70 -27.31
C ARG A 35 3.99 11.72 -26.82
N LEU A 36 3.53 11.57 -25.60
CA LEU A 36 2.64 12.51 -24.92
C LEU A 36 3.43 13.69 -24.32
N PRO A 37 2.76 14.80 -23.95
CA PRO A 37 3.38 15.91 -23.24
C PRO A 37 4.13 15.45 -22.00
N GLU A 38 5.21 16.16 -21.63
CA GLU A 38 6.06 15.79 -20.50
C GLU A 38 5.29 15.83 -19.17
N LEU A 39 5.40 14.76 -18.38
CA LEU A 39 4.97 14.71 -16.99
C LEU A 39 6.04 15.37 -16.11
N THR A 40 5.77 16.57 -15.63
CA THR A 40 6.67 17.26 -14.70
C THR A 40 6.52 16.76 -13.28
N VAL A 41 7.55 16.94 -12.45
CA VAL A 41 7.51 16.61 -11.01
C VAL A 41 6.38 17.35 -10.29
N ASP A 42 6.19 18.64 -10.63
CA ASP A 42 5.16 19.48 -9.99
C ASP A 42 3.74 18.98 -10.33
N LEU A 43 3.52 18.60 -11.59
CA LEU A 43 2.23 18.01 -12.00
C LEU A 43 1.99 16.67 -11.30
N TYR A 44 3.01 15.82 -11.24
CA TYR A 44 2.93 14.56 -10.54
C TYR A 44 2.56 14.75 -9.06
N ARG A 45 3.29 15.63 -8.37
CA ARG A 45 3.04 15.93 -6.95
C ARG A 45 1.65 16.50 -6.70
N SER A 46 1.16 17.39 -7.56
CA SER A 46 -0.13 18.06 -7.35
C SER A 46 -1.34 17.22 -7.75
N GLN A 47 -1.19 16.28 -8.70
CA GLN A 47 -2.32 15.56 -9.29
C GLN A 47 -2.33 14.06 -9.00
N MET A 48 -1.18 13.45 -8.66
CA MET A 48 -1.06 12.00 -8.68
C MET A 48 -0.81 11.37 -7.31
N ILE A 49 0.02 11.99 -6.46
CA ILE A 49 0.38 11.40 -5.15
C ILE A 49 -0.87 11.09 -4.32
N GLY A 50 -0.91 9.87 -3.76
CA GLY A 50 -1.98 9.40 -2.87
C GLY A 50 -3.29 9.02 -3.58
N ARG A 51 -3.29 8.93 -4.91
CA ARG A 51 -4.46 8.49 -5.70
C ARG A 51 -4.18 7.13 -6.35
N PRO A 52 -5.21 6.30 -6.56
CA PRO A 52 -5.09 5.13 -7.41
C PRO A 52 -4.61 5.50 -8.82
N ASP A 53 -3.77 4.66 -9.43
CA ASP A 53 -3.14 4.91 -10.73
C ASP A 53 -4.09 5.44 -11.80
N ARG A 54 -5.25 4.84 -11.95
CA ARG A 54 -6.25 5.23 -12.94
C ARG A 54 -6.74 6.66 -12.75
N GLU A 55 -7.02 7.05 -11.52
CA GLU A 55 -7.47 8.40 -11.18
C GLU A 55 -6.34 9.40 -11.30
N ALA A 56 -5.15 9.03 -10.84
CA ALA A 56 -3.93 9.84 -10.91
C ALA A 56 -3.55 10.16 -12.36
N ILE A 57 -3.49 9.14 -13.21
CA ILE A 57 -3.13 9.30 -14.63
C ILE A 57 -4.22 10.08 -15.35
N ALA A 58 -5.50 9.82 -15.10
CA ALA A 58 -6.61 10.58 -15.70
C ALA A 58 -6.55 12.07 -15.33
N ALA A 59 -6.24 12.39 -14.07
CA ALA A 59 -6.09 13.77 -13.61
C ALA A 59 -4.90 14.48 -14.28
N ALA A 60 -3.74 13.83 -14.37
CA ALA A 60 -2.57 14.36 -15.06
C ALA A 60 -2.83 14.58 -16.56
N MET A 61 -3.49 13.59 -17.21
CA MET A 61 -3.89 13.71 -18.62
C MET A 61 -4.85 14.87 -18.85
N HIS A 62 -5.86 15.03 -17.98
CA HIS A 62 -6.79 16.15 -18.06
C HIS A 62 -6.07 17.50 -17.95
N ALA A 63 -5.16 17.65 -16.99
CA ALA A 63 -4.35 18.86 -16.81
C ALA A 63 -3.47 19.19 -18.02
N LEU A 64 -3.03 18.17 -18.76
CA LEU A 64 -2.22 18.31 -19.97
C LEU A 64 -3.03 18.39 -21.28
N GLY A 65 -4.36 18.34 -21.20
CA GLY A 65 -5.23 18.34 -22.39
C GLY A 65 -5.13 17.07 -23.24
N ILE A 66 -4.73 15.94 -22.64
CA ILE A 66 -4.60 14.65 -23.31
C ILE A 66 -5.98 13.97 -23.37
N PRO A 67 -6.44 13.52 -24.55
CA PRO A 67 -7.74 12.83 -24.68
C PRO A 67 -7.84 11.57 -23.80
N ALA A 68 -9.02 11.33 -23.22
CA ALA A 68 -9.26 10.17 -22.33
C ALA A 68 -9.02 8.80 -23.01
N SER A 69 -9.05 8.73 -24.32
CA SER A 69 -8.73 7.51 -25.10
C SER A 69 -7.30 7.00 -24.88
N TRP A 70 -6.40 7.83 -24.36
CA TRP A 70 -5.03 7.45 -24.02
C TRP A 70 -4.90 6.79 -22.64
N LEU A 71 -5.94 6.77 -21.83
CA LEU A 71 -5.85 6.27 -20.45
C LEU A 71 -5.38 4.80 -20.38
N GLU A 72 -6.02 3.91 -21.13
CA GLU A 72 -5.63 2.49 -21.13
C GLU A 72 -4.21 2.28 -21.70
N PRO A 73 -3.83 2.87 -22.85
CA PRO A 73 -2.44 2.78 -23.33
C PRO A 73 -1.40 3.29 -22.31
N VAL A 74 -1.70 4.36 -21.57
CA VAL A 74 -0.77 4.89 -20.54
C VAL A 74 -0.67 3.95 -19.37
N LEU A 75 -1.80 3.41 -18.87
CA LEU A 75 -1.82 2.45 -17.77
C LEU A 75 -1.01 1.20 -18.11
N GLU A 76 -1.21 0.64 -19.31
CA GLU A 76 -0.48 -0.54 -19.78
C GLU A 76 1.03 -0.28 -19.89
N ALA A 77 1.42 0.82 -20.54
CA ALA A 77 2.82 1.20 -20.66
C ALA A 77 3.47 1.46 -19.29
N LYS A 78 2.77 2.17 -18.38
CA LYS A 78 3.25 2.43 -17.02
C LYS A 78 3.47 1.13 -16.24
N ALA A 79 2.55 0.19 -16.33
CA ALA A 79 2.68 -1.10 -15.65
C ALA A 79 3.93 -1.86 -16.13
N GLY A 80 4.20 -1.87 -17.44
CA GLY A 80 5.42 -2.47 -18.00
C GLY A 80 6.69 -1.83 -17.46
N PHE A 81 6.80 -0.50 -17.53
CA PHE A 81 7.98 0.22 -17.01
C PHE A 81 8.14 0.09 -15.50
N TYR A 82 7.05 0.04 -14.75
CA TYR A 82 7.12 -0.18 -13.30
C TYR A 82 7.68 -1.57 -12.97
N GLN A 83 7.24 -2.61 -13.68
CA GLN A 83 7.79 -3.95 -13.52
C GLN A 83 9.29 -4.02 -13.87
N GLU A 84 9.74 -3.30 -14.90
CA GLU A 84 11.17 -3.19 -15.22
C GLU A 84 11.96 -2.54 -14.09
N LEU A 85 11.44 -1.46 -13.47
CA LEU A 85 12.08 -0.81 -12.33
C LEU A 85 12.14 -1.73 -11.11
N LEU A 86 11.07 -2.47 -10.83
CA LEU A 86 11.06 -3.49 -9.78
C LEU A 86 12.13 -4.57 -10.04
N ALA A 87 12.18 -5.11 -11.24
CA ALA A 87 13.15 -6.15 -11.62
C ALA A 87 14.59 -5.64 -11.52
N ALA A 88 14.83 -4.35 -11.78
CA ALA A 88 16.13 -3.69 -11.65
C ALA A 88 16.48 -3.29 -10.19
N GLY A 89 15.62 -3.58 -9.21
CA GLY A 89 15.85 -3.21 -7.80
C GLY A 89 15.81 -1.70 -7.55
N ARG A 90 15.02 -0.96 -8.34
CA ARG A 90 14.92 0.51 -8.27
C ARG A 90 13.77 0.99 -7.36
N VAL A 91 13.40 0.16 -6.38
CA VAL A 91 12.43 0.49 -5.34
C VAL A 91 13.09 0.26 -3.99
N ASP A 92 13.07 1.27 -3.13
CA ASP A 92 13.73 1.21 -1.83
C ASP A 92 12.88 0.45 -0.80
N LEU A 93 13.56 -0.29 0.07
CA LEU A 93 12.92 -0.99 1.18
C LEU A 93 12.84 -0.09 2.41
N LEU A 94 11.67 -0.04 3.04
CA LEU A 94 11.46 0.69 4.29
C LEU A 94 11.83 -0.19 5.49
N VAL A 95 13.02 0.04 6.03
CA VAL A 95 13.65 -0.80 7.06
C VAL A 95 12.80 -0.90 8.32
N ASP A 96 12.18 0.19 8.75
CA ASP A 96 11.31 0.24 9.93
C ASP A 96 10.02 -0.59 9.74
N GLY A 97 9.44 -0.57 8.53
CA GLY A 97 8.28 -1.40 8.18
C GLY A 97 8.63 -2.89 8.21
N ILE A 98 9.74 -3.25 7.57
CA ILE A 98 10.21 -4.65 7.54
C ILE A 98 10.54 -5.14 8.95
N ALA A 99 11.21 -4.32 9.77
CA ALA A 99 11.52 -4.66 11.16
C ALA A 99 10.24 -4.89 11.99
N ALA A 100 9.20 -4.07 11.78
CA ALA A 100 7.91 -4.23 12.44
C ALA A 100 7.19 -5.54 12.05
N VAL A 101 7.27 -5.94 10.77
CA VAL A 101 6.76 -7.25 10.32
C VAL A 101 7.49 -8.39 11.00
N HIS A 102 8.83 -8.35 11.04
CA HIS A 102 9.62 -9.39 11.71
C HIS A 102 9.24 -9.50 13.19
N ALA A 103 9.13 -8.38 13.89
CA ALA A 103 8.77 -8.34 15.29
C ALA A 103 7.35 -8.88 15.56
N ALA A 104 6.38 -8.57 14.69
CA ALA A 104 5.02 -9.12 14.78
C ALA A 104 5.02 -10.65 14.65
N LEU A 105 5.76 -11.16 13.65
CA LEU A 105 5.89 -12.61 13.42
C LEU A 105 6.61 -13.33 14.58
N GLU A 106 7.67 -12.73 15.13
CA GLU A 106 8.42 -13.24 16.28
C GLU A 106 7.58 -13.23 17.57
N ALA A 107 6.71 -12.24 17.73
CA ALA A 107 5.73 -12.17 18.81
C ALA A 107 4.57 -13.18 18.63
N GLY A 108 4.52 -13.92 17.52
CA GLY A 108 3.56 -14.99 17.26
C GLY A 108 2.23 -14.52 16.68
N TYR A 109 2.12 -13.26 16.24
CA TYR A 109 0.89 -12.75 15.61
C TYR A 109 0.76 -13.24 14.16
N PRO A 110 -0.46 -13.61 13.71
CA PRO A 110 -0.78 -13.73 12.30
C PRO A 110 -0.54 -12.40 11.56
N VAL A 111 0.14 -12.47 10.41
CA VAL A 111 0.45 -11.28 9.60
C VAL A 111 -0.07 -11.45 8.18
N ALA A 112 -0.70 -10.39 7.64
CA ALA A 112 -1.07 -10.29 6.24
C ALA A 112 -0.43 -9.06 5.58
N LEU A 113 -0.23 -9.17 4.27
CA LEU A 113 -0.03 -8.03 3.38
C LEU A 113 -1.35 -7.69 2.70
N VAL A 114 -1.74 -6.40 2.67
CA VAL A 114 -3.00 -5.94 2.07
C VAL A 114 -2.70 -4.71 1.23
N THR A 115 -2.64 -4.89 -0.09
CA THR A 115 -2.19 -3.84 -1.02
C THR A 115 -3.14 -3.63 -2.18
N GLY A 116 -3.14 -2.41 -2.74
CA GLY A 116 -3.75 -2.09 -4.01
C GLY A 116 -2.88 -2.44 -5.23
N ALA A 117 -1.65 -2.92 -5.01
CA ALA A 117 -0.75 -3.37 -6.05
C ALA A 117 -1.17 -4.72 -6.65
N LEU A 118 -0.59 -5.08 -7.79
CA LEU A 118 -0.76 -6.39 -8.40
C LEU A 118 0.02 -7.48 -7.65
N ALA A 119 -0.40 -8.73 -7.79
CA ALA A 119 0.26 -9.87 -7.14
C ALA A 119 1.75 -9.98 -7.49
N VAL A 120 2.12 -9.68 -8.73
CA VAL A 120 3.53 -9.70 -9.17
C VAL A 120 4.38 -8.68 -8.41
N GLU A 121 3.84 -7.50 -8.13
CA GLU A 121 4.50 -6.43 -7.39
C GLU A 121 4.65 -6.79 -5.91
N ALA A 122 3.56 -7.28 -5.29
CA ALA A 122 3.57 -7.77 -3.90
C ALA A 122 4.57 -8.91 -3.70
N HIS A 123 4.63 -9.88 -4.61
CA HIS A 123 5.58 -11.00 -4.53
C HIS A 123 7.03 -10.53 -4.70
N TRP A 124 7.28 -9.56 -5.59
CA TRP A 124 8.61 -8.96 -5.72
C TRP A 124 9.03 -8.30 -4.40
N ALA A 125 8.18 -7.46 -3.82
CA ALA A 125 8.48 -6.76 -2.59
C ALA A 125 8.74 -7.73 -1.41
N LEU A 126 7.90 -8.75 -1.24
CA LEU A 126 8.10 -9.77 -0.21
C LEU A 126 9.42 -10.53 -0.40
N ARG A 127 9.81 -10.81 -1.63
CA ARG A 127 11.09 -11.45 -1.94
C ARG A 127 12.26 -10.53 -1.61
N ALA A 128 12.21 -9.28 -2.05
CA ALA A 128 13.25 -8.29 -1.79
C ALA A 128 13.44 -8.00 -0.29
N ALA A 129 12.33 -7.98 0.46
CA ALA A 129 12.31 -7.79 1.91
C ALA A 129 12.70 -9.05 2.73
N GLY A 130 12.92 -10.21 2.08
CA GLY A 130 13.18 -11.47 2.78
C GLY A 130 11.97 -12.03 3.54
N LEU A 131 10.77 -11.63 3.16
CA LEU A 131 9.50 -11.99 3.80
C LEU A 131 8.72 -13.10 3.06
N MET A 132 9.21 -13.54 1.89
CA MET A 132 8.61 -14.66 1.14
C MET A 132 8.53 -15.92 2.01
N GLY A 133 7.34 -16.52 2.05
CA GLY A 133 7.05 -17.70 2.87
C GLY A 133 6.86 -17.42 4.36
N ARG A 134 7.20 -16.23 4.86
CA ARG A 134 6.90 -15.79 6.23
C ARG A 134 5.53 -15.12 6.32
N ILE A 135 5.17 -14.27 5.36
CA ILE A 135 3.81 -13.77 5.16
C ILE A 135 3.13 -14.70 4.13
N THR A 136 2.15 -15.46 4.59
CA THR A 136 1.42 -16.42 3.74
C THR A 136 0.07 -15.90 3.27
N THR A 137 -0.46 -14.87 3.91
CA THR A 137 -1.71 -14.21 3.53
C THR A 137 -1.37 -12.89 2.85
N VAL A 138 -1.65 -12.84 1.56
CA VAL A 138 -1.50 -11.65 0.72
C VAL A 138 -2.86 -11.37 0.08
N VAL A 139 -3.30 -10.12 0.14
CA VAL A 139 -4.49 -9.61 -0.55
C VAL A 139 -4.04 -8.48 -1.45
N THR A 140 -4.29 -8.63 -2.75
CA THR A 140 -3.89 -7.73 -3.82
C THR A 140 -5.10 -7.14 -4.52
N ALA A 141 -4.90 -6.25 -5.48
CA ALA A 141 -5.98 -5.71 -6.32
C ALA A 141 -6.77 -6.80 -7.05
N GLU A 142 -6.14 -7.94 -7.34
CA GLU A 142 -6.75 -9.06 -8.07
C GLU A 142 -7.64 -9.94 -7.20
N ASP A 143 -7.57 -9.81 -5.88
CA ASP A 143 -8.31 -10.62 -4.89
C ASP A 143 -9.68 -10.01 -4.52
N VAL A 144 -9.94 -8.77 -4.90
CA VAL A 144 -11.09 -7.97 -4.45
C VAL A 144 -11.82 -7.31 -5.62
N ARG A 145 -13.09 -6.99 -5.42
CA ARG A 145 -13.91 -6.26 -6.40
C ARG A 145 -13.76 -4.76 -6.26
N ALA A 146 -13.61 -4.31 -5.02
CA ALA A 146 -13.42 -2.91 -4.67
C ALA A 146 -12.13 -2.76 -3.85
N GLY A 147 -11.24 -1.87 -4.33
CA GLY A 147 -10.00 -1.49 -3.61
C GLY A 147 -10.26 -0.45 -2.52
N LYS A 148 -9.24 -0.12 -1.74
CA LYS A 148 -9.27 0.97 -0.76
C LYS A 148 -9.77 2.26 -1.41
N PRO A 149 -10.68 3.02 -0.82
CA PRO A 149 -11.11 3.02 0.59
C PRO A 149 -12.22 2.02 0.96
N ASP A 150 -12.65 1.11 0.06
CA ASP A 150 -13.59 0.06 0.43
C ASP A 150 -12.97 -0.87 1.48
N PRO A 151 -13.73 -1.35 2.48
CA PRO A 151 -13.22 -2.28 3.51
C PRO A 151 -12.95 -3.70 3.00
N GLU A 152 -13.34 -4.05 1.77
CA GLU A 152 -13.25 -5.41 1.24
C GLU A 152 -11.82 -6.00 1.35
N PRO A 153 -10.73 -5.31 1.01
CA PRO A 153 -9.39 -5.86 1.11
C PRO A 153 -9.02 -6.30 2.53
N TYR A 154 -9.33 -5.47 3.52
CA TYR A 154 -9.02 -5.78 4.92
C TYR A 154 -9.93 -6.87 5.49
N ARG A 155 -11.22 -6.88 5.16
CA ARG A 155 -12.14 -7.95 5.56
C ARG A 155 -11.73 -9.30 4.97
N THR A 156 -11.31 -9.30 3.70
CA THR A 156 -10.76 -10.49 3.03
C THR A 156 -9.53 -11.01 3.74
N ALA A 157 -8.60 -10.12 4.10
CA ALA A 157 -7.39 -10.49 4.82
C ALA A 157 -7.69 -11.06 6.23
N CYS A 158 -8.56 -10.40 7.01
CA CYS A 158 -8.99 -10.91 8.32
C CYS A 158 -9.61 -12.30 8.21
N SER A 159 -10.51 -12.51 7.24
CA SER A 159 -11.14 -13.82 6.98
C SER A 159 -10.11 -14.90 6.64
N ARG A 160 -9.13 -14.60 5.76
CA ARG A 160 -8.07 -15.53 5.37
C ARG A 160 -7.13 -15.87 6.52
N LEU A 161 -6.84 -14.89 7.40
CA LEU A 161 -6.03 -15.09 8.60
C LEU A 161 -6.79 -15.83 9.72
N GLY A 162 -8.11 -15.72 9.75
CA GLY A 162 -8.96 -16.21 10.84
C GLY A 162 -8.82 -15.35 12.10
N VAL A 163 -8.75 -14.01 11.92
CA VAL A 163 -8.62 -13.03 13.01
C VAL A 163 -9.83 -12.10 13.09
N GLU A 164 -10.08 -11.56 14.29
CA GLU A 164 -11.17 -10.63 14.55
C GLU A 164 -10.73 -9.20 14.19
N PRO A 165 -11.44 -8.48 13.30
CA PRO A 165 -11.07 -7.11 12.92
C PRO A 165 -10.94 -6.18 14.14
N GLY A 166 -11.90 -6.18 15.07
CA GLY A 166 -11.91 -5.30 16.25
C GLY A 166 -10.76 -5.56 17.23
N ARG A 167 -10.04 -6.67 17.08
CA ARG A 167 -8.89 -7.08 17.88
C ARG A 167 -7.56 -6.99 17.11
N SER A 168 -7.59 -6.58 15.84
CA SER A 168 -6.46 -6.54 14.93
C SER A 168 -6.08 -5.11 14.55
N VAL A 169 -4.87 -4.93 14.02
CA VAL A 169 -4.32 -3.63 13.63
C VAL A 169 -4.00 -3.63 12.14
N ALA A 170 -4.45 -2.59 11.43
CA ALA A 170 -3.97 -2.24 10.10
C ALA A 170 -2.84 -1.20 10.22
N VAL A 171 -1.77 -1.36 9.44
CA VAL A 171 -0.66 -0.40 9.32
C VAL A 171 -0.71 0.19 7.92
N GLU A 172 -0.85 1.51 7.83
CA GLU A 172 -1.16 2.24 6.61
C GLU A 172 -0.38 3.55 6.50
N ASP A 173 -0.27 4.10 5.28
CA ASP A 173 0.34 5.40 5.03
C ASP A 173 -0.59 6.37 4.28
N SER A 174 -1.72 5.88 3.77
CA SER A 174 -2.61 6.61 2.87
C SER A 174 -3.99 6.91 3.49
N PRO A 175 -4.64 8.04 3.11
CA PRO A 175 -6.01 8.34 3.52
C PRO A 175 -7.01 7.25 3.14
N ALA A 176 -6.88 6.69 1.94
CA ALA A 176 -7.75 5.63 1.45
C ALA A 176 -7.60 4.34 2.27
N GLY A 177 -6.37 3.98 2.62
CA GLY A 177 -6.09 2.81 3.44
C GLY A 177 -6.55 2.99 4.88
N VAL A 178 -6.35 4.16 5.49
CA VAL A 178 -6.89 4.47 6.81
C VAL A 178 -8.42 4.34 6.82
N ALA A 179 -9.10 4.89 5.80
CA ALA A 179 -10.56 4.77 5.68
C ALA A 179 -11.00 3.31 5.54
N ALA A 180 -10.32 2.52 4.70
CA ALA A 180 -10.63 1.10 4.48
C ALA A 180 -10.45 0.26 5.76
N GLY A 181 -9.32 0.43 6.47
CA GLY A 181 -9.04 -0.28 7.72
C GLY A 181 -10.08 0.01 8.80
N ARG A 182 -10.43 1.28 8.98
CA ARG A 182 -11.48 1.70 9.93
C ARG A 182 -12.86 1.15 9.55
N ALA A 183 -13.23 1.22 8.27
CA ALA A 183 -14.51 0.70 7.77
C ALA A 183 -14.59 -0.84 7.86
N ALA A 184 -13.45 -1.52 7.86
CA ALA A 184 -13.36 -2.96 8.13
C ALA A 184 -13.48 -3.30 9.63
N GLY A 185 -13.39 -2.30 10.52
CA GLY A 185 -13.48 -2.47 11.96
C GLY A 185 -12.13 -2.68 12.67
N LEU A 186 -11.01 -2.53 11.94
CA LEU A 186 -9.67 -2.61 12.51
C LEU A 186 -9.32 -1.32 13.29
N ARG A 187 -8.37 -1.44 14.20
CA ARG A 187 -7.58 -0.29 14.64
C ARG A 187 -6.56 0.05 13.57
N VAL A 188 -6.31 1.33 13.37
CA VAL A 188 -5.40 1.78 12.31
C VAL A 188 -4.24 2.56 12.92
N LEU A 189 -3.01 2.09 12.66
CA LEU A 189 -1.78 2.83 12.84
C LEU A 189 -1.38 3.44 11.49
N ALA A 190 -1.37 4.77 11.41
CA ALA A 190 -0.91 5.46 10.21
C ALA A 190 0.57 5.85 10.34
N VAL A 191 1.35 5.62 9.28
CA VAL A 191 2.74 6.09 9.14
C VAL A 191 2.74 7.31 8.22
N ALA A 192 3.02 8.49 8.78
CA ALA A 192 3.01 9.75 8.03
C ALA A 192 4.29 9.93 7.21
N ARG A 193 4.42 9.20 6.09
CA ARG A 193 5.50 9.37 5.11
C ARG A 193 5.30 10.63 4.28
N GLN A 194 4.03 10.95 4.00
CA GLN A 194 3.59 12.14 3.28
C GLN A 194 2.69 12.98 4.19
N PRO A 195 2.61 14.30 3.98
CA PRO A 195 1.83 15.21 4.81
C PRO A 195 0.34 15.19 4.46
N PHE A 196 -0.34 14.08 4.69
CA PHE A 196 -1.79 13.96 4.52
C PHE A 196 -2.51 14.27 5.85
N PRO A 197 -3.23 15.40 5.97
CA PRO A 197 -4.00 15.73 7.17
C PRO A 197 -5.04 14.67 7.54
N GLU A 198 -5.56 13.95 6.54
CA GLU A 198 -6.57 12.90 6.68
C GLU A 198 -6.08 11.68 7.47
N LEU A 199 -4.76 11.48 7.58
CA LEU A 199 -4.17 10.44 8.41
C LEU A 199 -4.53 10.61 9.91
N ALA A 200 -4.90 11.83 10.33
CA ALA A 200 -5.39 12.09 11.68
C ALA A 200 -6.67 11.30 12.03
N ALA A 201 -7.35 10.71 11.03
CA ALA A 201 -8.47 9.80 11.26
C ALA A 201 -8.04 8.42 11.82
N ALA A 202 -6.76 8.05 11.74
CA ALA A 202 -6.24 6.80 12.33
C ALA A 202 -6.29 6.84 13.87
N ASP A 203 -6.27 5.67 14.51
CA ASP A 203 -6.23 5.56 15.97
C ASP A 203 -4.88 6.04 16.55
N ARG A 204 -3.84 5.97 15.75
CA ARG A 204 -2.51 6.52 16.05
C ARG A 204 -1.79 6.91 14.77
N VAL A 205 -1.06 8.02 14.81
CA VAL A 205 -0.19 8.47 13.71
C VAL A 205 1.24 8.53 14.22
N VAL A 206 2.18 7.98 13.45
CA VAL A 206 3.62 8.00 13.72
C VAL A 206 4.38 8.44 12.46
N THR A 207 5.59 8.93 12.63
CA THR A 207 6.50 9.26 11.50
C THR A 207 7.52 8.16 11.22
N VAL A 208 7.76 7.30 12.22
CA VAL A 208 8.62 6.11 12.12
C VAL A 208 7.85 4.94 12.69
N LEU A 209 7.77 3.85 11.94
CA LEU A 209 7.06 2.65 12.37
C LEU A 209 7.90 1.88 13.41
N SER A 210 7.23 1.42 14.46
CA SER A 210 7.85 0.52 15.44
C SER A 210 6.86 -0.54 15.92
N TRP A 211 7.40 -1.67 16.37
CA TRP A 211 6.60 -2.74 16.95
C TRP A 211 5.83 -2.27 18.20
N GLU A 212 6.44 -1.45 19.04
CA GLU A 212 5.83 -0.93 20.26
C GLU A 212 4.55 -0.14 19.95
N ALA A 213 4.56 0.64 18.86
CA ALA A 213 3.39 1.41 18.44
C ALA A 213 2.23 0.50 18.00
N ILE A 214 2.52 -0.64 17.36
CA ILE A 214 1.54 -1.65 16.96
C ILE A 214 1.05 -2.42 18.19
N ALA A 215 1.96 -2.87 19.04
CA ALA A 215 1.65 -3.65 20.24
C ALA A 215 0.75 -2.87 21.22
N ASP A 216 0.97 -1.57 21.36
CA ASP A 216 0.11 -0.69 22.15
C ASP A 216 -1.34 -0.68 21.65
N LEU A 217 -1.55 -0.69 20.33
CA LEU A 217 -2.90 -0.76 19.75
C LEU A 217 -3.51 -2.16 19.92
N LEU A 218 -2.74 -3.22 19.72
CA LEU A 218 -3.19 -4.60 19.98
C LEU A 218 -3.60 -4.82 21.44
N ALA A 219 -2.88 -4.22 22.39
CA ALA A 219 -3.21 -4.31 23.82
C ALA A 219 -4.50 -3.58 24.22
N ARG A 220 -4.91 -2.56 23.46
CA ARG A 220 -6.15 -1.79 23.71
C ARG A 220 -7.38 -2.44 23.07
N SER A 221 -7.22 -3.54 22.35
CA SER A 221 -8.31 -4.28 21.69
C SER A 221 -9.27 -4.85 22.76
N ARG A 222 -10.56 -4.60 22.59
CA ARG A 222 -11.63 -5.05 23.52
C ARG A 222 -12.01 -6.50 23.24
#